data_bcee6032b378014fae45785a98c8e6c7
#
_entry.id   bcee6032b378014fae45785a98c8e6c7
#
_cell.length_a   1.000
_cell.length_b   1.000
_cell.length_c   1.000
_cell.angle_alpha   90.00
_cell.angle_beta   90.00
_cell.angle_gamma   90.00
#
_symmetry.space_group_name_H-M   'P 1'
#
loop_
_entity.id
_entity.type
_entity.pdbx_description
1 polymer ?
#
loop_
_entity_poly.entity_id
_entity_poly.type
_entity_poly.pdbx_seq_one_letter_code
_entity_poly.pdbx_strand_id
1 'polypeptide(L)'
;PLVLITLIVFLSTLMYTGKNIYNDRNFLLLFNVLLIAVMAIILFSLTSIINNAKSRIQLIMLFSLSLLTIIANAIALSAIAFRLAEFGVSPNRIAVLGANLLMFIHLLFVSFALVKNLKGKAGIREIETEIALFIPAYAVWAAFITFVMPFIFKFI
;
A
#
# COMPACT_ATOMS: atom_id res chain seq x y z
N PRO A 1 -6.15 -2.42 16.25
CA PRO A 1 -7.17 -1.36 16.28
C PRO A 1 -6.53 0.03 16.23
N LEU A 2 -5.40 0.25 16.91
CA LEU A 2 -4.76 1.56 17.04
C LEU A 2 -4.40 2.17 15.68
N VAL A 3 -3.76 1.41 14.80
CA VAL A 3 -3.39 1.85 13.45
C VAL A 3 -4.62 2.18 12.59
N LEU A 4 -5.72 1.44 12.75
CA LEU A 4 -6.97 1.71 12.05
C LEU A 4 -7.52 3.10 12.47
N ILE A 5 -7.57 3.37 13.77
CA ILE A 5 -8.04 4.65 14.32
C ILE A 5 -7.13 5.79 13.83
N THR A 6 -5.82 5.60 13.91
CA THR A 6 -4.85 6.61 13.45
C THR A 6 -5.03 6.92 11.96
N LEU A 7 -5.26 5.90 11.12
CA LEU A 7 -5.47 6.10 9.68
C LEU A 7 -6.79 6.84 9.39
N ILE A 8 -7.87 6.52 10.12
CA ILE A 8 -9.15 7.23 10.01
C ILE A 8 -8.98 8.71 10.39
N VAL A 9 -8.35 8.98 11.54
CA VAL A 9 -8.09 10.36 11.99
C VAL A 9 -7.24 11.11 10.99
N PHE A 10 -6.19 10.48 10.48
CA PHE A 10 -5.31 11.06 9.48
C PHE A 10 -6.06 11.43 8.19
N LEU A 11 -6.83 10.50 7.61
CA LEU A 11 -7.61 10.76 6.40
C LEU A 11 -8.69 11.83 6.63
N SER A 12 -9.36 11.81 7.79
CA SER A 12 -10.35 12.82 8.16
C SER A 12 -9.72 14.22 8.29
N THR A 13 -8.56 14.29 8.94
CA THR A 13 -7.80 15.55 9.08
C THR A 13 -7.35 16.07 7.71
N LEU A 14 -6.91 15.18 6.82
CA LEU A 14 -6.53 15.52 5.47
C LEU A 14 -7.67 16.17 4.69
N MET A 15 -8.87 15.59 4.79
CA MET A 15 -10.06 16.13 4.13
C MET A 15 -10.50 17.46 4.75
N TYR A 16 -10.41 17.58 6.09
CA TYR A 16 -10.84 18.80 6.79
C TYR A 16 -9.90 19.98 6.59
N THR A 17 -8.58 19.74 6.63
CA THR A 17 -7.57 20.81 6.51
C THR A 17 -7.37 21.30 5.07
N GLY A 18 -7.90 20.61 4.07
CA GLY A 18 -7.73 20.97 2.66
C GLY A 18 -6.25 21.04 2.22
N LYS A 19 -5.33 20.41 2.99
CA LYS A 19 -3.91 20.38 2.62
C LYS A 19 -3.73 19.80 1.24
N ASN A 20 -3.06 20.57 0.39
CA ASN A 20 -2.85 20.18 -0.99
C ASN A 20 -1.70 19.16 -1.11
N ILE A 21 -2.06 17.87 -1.08
CA ILE A 21 -1.12 16.74 -1.25
C ILE A 21 -0.39 16.82 -2.59
N TYR A 22 -1.02 17.44 -3.59
CA TYR A 22 -0.50 17.50 -4.95
C TYR A 22 0.73 18.39 -5.06
N ASN A 23 0.80 19.46 -4.26
CA ASN A 23 1.87 20.47 -4.35
C ASN A 23 2.96 20.28 -3.28
N ASP A 24 2.63 19.70 -2.11
CA ASP A 24 3.61 19.51 -1.03
C ASP A 24 4.37 18.19 -1.18
N ARG A 25 5.66 18.31 -1.58
CA ARG A 25 6.56 17.16 -1.75
C ARG A 25 6.83 16.43 -0.44
N ASN A 26 7.05 17.18 0.64
CA ASN A 26 7.41 16.59 1.92
C ASN A 26 6.22 15.85 2.52
N PHE A 27 5.03 16.40 2.35
CA PHE A 27 3.81 15.75 2.78
C PHE A 27 3.57 14.44 2.01
N LEU A 28 3.79 14.42 0.70
CA LEU A 28 3.66 13.22 -0.12
C LEU A 28 4.68 12.14 0.27
N LEU A 29 5.91 12.51 0.61
CA LEU A 29 6.92 11.57 1.10
C LEU A 29 6.50 10.93 2.42
N LEU A 30 6.08 11.74 3.40
CA LEU A 30 5.57 11.25 4.68
C LEU A 30 4.37 10.33 4.50
N PHE A 31 3.47 10.68 3.58
CA PHE A 31 2.30 9.88 3.25
C PHE A 31 2.68 8.50 2.68
N ASN A 32 3.66 8.44 1.78
CA ASN A 32 4.16 7.18 1.24
C ASN A 32 4.85 6.32 2.31
N VAL A 33 5.63 6.91 3.21
CA VAL A 33 6.24 6.18 4.34
C VAL A 33 5.15 5.58 5.24
N LEU A 34 4.10 6.34 5.51
CA LEU A 34 2.95 5.87 6.29
C LEU A 34 2.26 4.69 5.60
N LEU A 35 2.05 4.75 4.27
CA LEU A 35 1.44 3.65 3.51
C LEU A 35 2.29 2.37 3.58
N ILE A 36 3.61 2.48 3.44
CA ILE A 36 4.54 1.35 3.57
C ILE A 36 4.46 0.74 4.98
N ALA A 37 4.45 1.59 6.01
CA ALA A 37 4.34 1.13 7.39
C ALA A 37 3.02 0.40 7.67
N VAL A 38 1.90 0.95 7.19
CA VAL A 38 0.58 0.32 7.33
C VAL A 38 0.53 -1.01 6.56
N MET A 39 1.08 -1.06 5.35
CA MET A 39 1.18 -2.29 4.57
C MET A 39 1.98 -3.37 5.32
N ALA A 40 3.14 -3.02 5.88
CA ALA A 40 3.93 -3.94 6.68
C ALA A 40 3.14 -4.48 7.89
N ILE A 41 2.40 -3.62 8.59
CA ILE A 41 1.55 -4.01 9.72
C ILE A 41 0.43 -4.97 9.28
N ILE A 42 -0.20 -4.72 8.13
CA ILE A 42 -1.22 -5.63 7.57
C ILE A 42 -0.61 -7.01 7.31
N LEU A 43 0.53 -7.08 6.63
CA LEU A 43 1.19 -8.34 6.30
C LEU A 43 1.65 -9.11 7.55
N PHE A 44 2.27 -8.41 8.51
CA PHE A 44 2.66 -9.00 9.79
C PHE A 44 1.47 -9.52 10.59
N SER A 45 0.38 -8.75 10.63
CA SER A 45 -0.83 -9.15 11.35
C SER A 45 -1.50 -10.36 10.69
N LEU A 46 -1.51 -10.43 9.37
CA LEU A 46 -2.01 -11.60 8.62
C LEU A 46 -1.20 -12.86 8.96
N THR A 47 0.12 -12.78 8.91
CA THR A 47 1.01 -13.90 9.27
C THR A 47 0.78 -14.36 10.71
N SER A 48 0.57 -13.43 11.65
CA SER A 48 0.26 -13.76 13.05
C SER A 48 -1.09 -14.46 13.19
N ILE A 49 -2.12 -14.06 12.45
CA ILE A 49 -3.46 -14.67 12.49
C ILE A 49 -3.43 -16.09 11.88
N ILE A 50 -2.61 -16.29 10.87
CA ILE A 50 -2.43 -17.61 10.23
C ILE A 50 -1.89 -18.64 11.23
N ASN A 51 -0.95 -18.22 12.07
CA ASN A 51 -0.28 -19.10 13.04
C ASN A 51 -1.06 -19.32 14.33
N ASN A 52 -2.08 -18.51 14.63
CA ASN A 52 -2.86 -18.58 15.87
C ASN A 52 -4.35 -18.81 15.59
N ALA A 53 -5.06 -19.48 16.52
CA ALA A 53 -6.51 -19.68 16.42
C ALA A 53 -7.25 -18.34 16.29
N LYS A 54 -8.05 -18.19 15.23
CA LYS A 54 -8.57 -16.92 14.73
C LYS A 54 -9.71 -16.35 15.53
N SER A 55 -9.64 -15.07 15.80
CA SER A 55 -10.81 -14.25 16.10
C SER A 55 -11.36 -13.64 14.79
N ARG A 56 -12.65 -13.88 14.51
CA ARG A 56 -13.37 -13.25 13.38
C ARG A 56 -13.26 -11.72 13.42
N ILE A 57 -13.18 -11.15 14.62
CA ILE A 57 -13.02 -9.72 14.85
C ILE A 57 -11.68 -9.22 14.28
N GLN A 58 -10.59 -9.98 14.47
CA GLN A 58 -9.29 -9.60 13.93
C GLN A 58 -9.28 -9.57 12.40
N LEU A 59 -9.93 -10.54 11.75
CA LEU A 59 -10.07 -10.56 10.29
C LEU A 59 -10.88 -9.36 9.78
N ILE A 60 -11.96 -8.99 10.45
CA ILE A 60 -12.77 -7.82 10.11
C ILE A 60 -11.95 -6.53 10.28
N MET A 61 -11.20 -6.40 11.36
CA MET A 61 -10.32 -5.25 11.59
C MET A 61 -9.24 -5.12 10.49
N LEU A 62 -8.62 -6.24 10.10
CA LEU A 62 -7.63 -6.24 9.02
C LEU A 62 -8.25 -5.92 7.66
N PHE A 63 -9.42 -6.44 7.38
CA PHE A 63 -10.16 -6.09 6.17
C PHE A 63 -10.49 -4.60 6.13
N SER A 64 -10.99 -4.05 7.24
CA SER A 64 -11.28 -2.60 7.34
C SER A 64 -10.01 -1.75 7.17
N LEU A 65 -8.89 -2.18 7.77
CA LEU A 65 -7.61 -1.51 7.63
C LEU A 65 -7.11 -1.56 6.17
N SER A 66 -7.20 -2.73 5.52
CA SER A 66 -6.79 -2.87 4.12
C SER A 66 -7.63 -2.01 3.18
N LEU A 67 -8.95 -1.92 3.41
CA LEU A 67 -9.85 -1.08 2.62
C LEU A 67 -9.51 0.41 2.75
N LEU A 68 -9.29 0.89 3.98
CA LEU A 68 -8.87 2.28 4.21
C LEU A 68 -7.50 2.57 3.59
N THR A 69 -6.59 1.60 3.65
CA THR A 69 -5.26 1.74 3.04
C THR A 69 -5.34 1.78 1.50
N ILE A 70 -6.25 1.03 0.88
CA ILE A 70 -6.53 1.11 -0.56
C ILE A 70 -7.00 2.52 -0.93
N ILE A 71 -7.93 3.10 -0.17
CA ILE A 71 -8.42 4.46 -0.41
C ILE A 71 -7.27 5.47 -0.28
N ALA A 72 -6.49 5.37 0.79
CA ALA A 72 -5.33 6.22 1.00
C ALA A 72 -4.30 6.09 -0.13
N ASN A 73 -4.01 4.86 -0.57
CA ASN A 73 -3.08 4.61 -1.67
C ASN A 73 -3.61 5.13 -3.02
N ALA A 74 -4.92 5.05 -3.28
CA ALA A 74 -5.53 5.66 -4.47
C ALA A 74 -5.33 7.18 -4.49
N ILE A 75 -5.46 7.85 -3.34
CA ILE A 75 -5.17 9.27 -3.18
C ILE A 75 -3.68 9.55 -3.47
N ALA A 76 -2.76 8.74 -2.92
CA ALA A 76 -1.33 8.88 -3.19
C ALA A 76 -1.01 8.69 -4.68
N LEU A 77 -1.56 7.67 -5.32
CA LEU A 77 -1.39 7.41 -6.75
C LEU A 77 -1.88 8.59 -7.61
N SER A 78 -3.05 9.16 -7.28
CA SER A 78 -3.56 10.33 -7.99
C SER A 78 -2.63 11.54 -7.85
N ALA A 79 -2.09 11.78 -6.65
CA ALA A 79 -1.15 12.86 -6.41
C ALA A 79 0.18 12.66 -7.16
N ILE A 80 0.71 11.42 -7.21
CA ILE A 80 1.93 11.11 -7.94
C ILE A 80 1.70 11.27 -9.45
N ALA A 81 0.56 10.77 -9.97
CA ALA A 81 0.19 10.90 -11.38
C ALA A 81 0.05 12.37 -11.79
N PHE A 82 -0.61 13.20 -10.97
CA PHE A 82 -0.69 14.64 -11.17
C PHE A 82 0.71 15.28 -11.24
N ARG A 83 1.58 14.96 -10.29
CA ARG A 83 2.95 15.48 -10.27
C ARG A 83 3.79 15.02 -11.47
N LEU A 84 3.51 13.84 -11.99
CA LEU A 84 4.17 13.35 -13.19
C LEU A 84 3.74 14.15 -14.43
N ALA A 85 2.44 14.46 -14.52
CA ALA A 85 1.88 15.25 -15.61
C ALA A 85 2.35 16.71 -15.57
N GLU A 86 2.32 17.35 -14.39
CA GLU A 86 2.62 18.77 -14.22
C GLU A 86 4.13 19.07 -14.26
N PHE A 87 4.94 18.27 -13.58
CA PHE A 87 6.37 18.52 -13.39
C PHE A 87 7.29 17.57 -14.19
N GLY A 88 6.68 16.76 -15.07
CA GLY A 88 7.42 15.82 -15.92
C GLY A 88 7.94 14.56 -15.19
N VAL A 89 8.58 13.72 -15.95
CA VAL A 89 9.10 12.42 -15.51
C VAL A 89 10.41 12.59 -14.75
N SER A 90 10.53 11.96 -13.58
CA SER A 90 11.77 11.87 -12.82
C SER A 90 11.94 10.48 -12.21
N PRO A 91 13.18 10.02 -11.96
CA PRO A 91 13.43 8.69 -11.39
C PRO A 91 12.68 8.44 -10.10
N ASN A 92 12.71 9.40 -9.19
CA ASN A 92 12.02 9.30 -7.91
C ASN A 92 10.49 9.18 -8.07
N ARG A 93 9.89 9.91 -9.01
CA ARG A 93 8.44 9.83 -9.25
C ARG A 93 8.05 8.48 -9.84
N ILE A 94 8.84 7.94 -10.77
CA ILE A 94 8.60 6.61 -11.33
C ILE A 94 8.76 5.54 -10.24
N ALA A 95 9.82 5.62 -9.43
CA ALA A 95 10.07 4.68 -8.36
C ALA A 95 8.90 4.61 -7.38
N VAL A 96 8.43 5.77 -6.93
CA VAL A 96 7.31 5.88 -5.98
C VAL A 96 5.99 5.48 -6.63
N LEU A 97 5.74 5.85 -7.88
CA LEU A 97 4.54 5.45 -8.62
C LEU A 97 4.42 3.93 -8.72
N GLY A 98 5.50 3.26 -9.15
CA GLY A 98 5.50 1.81 -9.29
C GLY A 98 5.38 1.08 -7.95
N ALA A 99 6.06 1.56 -6.90
CA ALA A 99 5.92 1.00 -5.57
C ALA A 99 4.48 1.12 -5.04
N ASN A 100 3.85 2.28 -5.19
CA ASN A 100 2.46 2.48 -4.78
C ASN A 100 1.47 1.69 -5.64
N LEU A 101 1.73 1.54 -6.93
CA LEU A 101 0.91 0.70 -7.81
C LEU A 101 0.98 -0.78 -7.41
N LEU A 102 2.18 -1.29 -7.12
CA LEU A 102 2.36 -2.65 -6.61
C LEU A 102 1.64 -2.85 -5.27
N MET A 103 1.79 -1.91 -4.33
CA MET A 103 1.08 -1.96 -3.05
C MET A 103 -0.44 -1.93 -3.24
N PHE A 104 -0.95 -1.10 -4.16
CA PHE A 104 -2.38 -0.99 -4.46
C PHE A 104 -2.95 -2.32 -4.95
N ILE A 105 -2.29 -2.92 -5.95
CA ILE A 105 -2.70 -4.20 -6.51
C ILE A 105 -2.61 -5.31 -5.43
N HIS A 106 -1.52 -5.36 -4.68
CA HIS A 106 -1.36 -6.34 -3.61
C HIS A 106 -2.45 -6.22 -2.55
N LEU A 107 -2.77 -5.00 -2.09
CA LEU A 107 -3.85 -4.76 -1.13
C LEU A 107 -5.22 -5.19 -1.66
N LEU A 108 -5.49 -5.00 -2.96
CA LEU A 108 -6.72 -5.50 -3.59
C LEU A 108 -6.83 -7.02 -3.48
N PHE A 109 -5.76 -7.75 -3.82
CA PHE A 109 -5.75 -9.22 -3.72
C PHE A 109 -5.89 -9.70 -2.28
N VAL A 110 -5.15 -9.10 -1.35
CA VAL A 110 -5.26 -9.41 0.09
C VAL A 110 -6.67 -9.13 0.60
N SER A 111 -7.27 -7.99 0.25
CA SER A 111 -8.64 -7.66 0.65
C SER A 111 -9.66 -8.65 0.10
N PHE A 112 -9.48 -9.08 -1.15
CA PHE A 112 -10.35 -10.05 -1.78
C PHE A 112 -10.25 -11.43 -1.11
N ALA A 113 -9.02 -11.88 -0.80
CA ALA A 113 -8.78 -13.12 -0.06
C ALA A 113 -9.39 -13.07 1.36
N LEU A 114 -9.29 -11.92 2.05
CA LEU A 114 -9.92 -11.71 3.37
C LEU A 114 -11.46 -11.80 3.28
N VAL A 115 -12.09 -11.19 2.27
CA VAL A 115 -13.54 -11.30 2.06
C VAL A 115 -13.98 -12.73 1.79
N LYS A 116 -13.24 -13.46 0.94
CA LYS A 116 -13.53 -14.89 0.69
C LYS A 116 -13.43 -15.71 1.97
N ASN A 117 -12.42 -15.46 2.79
CA ASN A 117 -12.25 -16.15 4.07
C ASN A 117 -13.37 -15.82 5.06
N LEU A 118 -13.76 -14.55 5.19
CA LEU A 118 -14.87 -14.11 6.05
C LEU A 118 -16.22 -14.74 5.64
N LYS A 119 -16.39 -15.02 4.34
CA LYS A 119 -17.57 -15.70 3.80
C LYS A 119 -17.48 -17.24 3.89
N GLY A 120 -16.40 -17.78 4.46
CA GLY A 120 -16.18 -19.22 4.56
C GLY A 120 -15.89 -19.93 3.21
N LYS A 121 -15.60 -19.16 2.15
CA LYS A 121 -15.35 -19.68 0.79
C LYS A 121 -13.87 -19.97 0.51
N ALA A 122 -12.96 -19.52 1.36
CA ALA A 122 -11.52 -19.67 1.20
C ALA A 122 -10.84 -20.00 2.52
N GLY A 123 -9.80 -20.83 2.44
CA GLY A 123 -8.92 -21.12 3.57
C GLY A 123 -7.90 -20.01 3.81
N ILE A 124 -7.19 -20.10 4.95
CA ILE A 124 -6.10 -19.17 5.29
C ILE A 124 -4.96 -19.29 4.30
N ARG A 125 -4.74 -20.49 3.77
CA ARG A 125 -3.68 -20.80 2.81
C ARG A 125 -3.79 -19.96 1.53
N GLU A 126 -4.99 -19.55 1.13
CA GLU A 126 -5.16 -18.63 0.00
C GLU A 126 -4.58 -17.24 0.32
N ILE A 127 -4.78 -16.75 1.55
CA ILE A 127 -4.23 -15.46 1.99
C ILE A 127 -2.71 -15.50 1.99
N GLU A 128 -2.10 -16.61 2.47
CA GLU A 128 -0.65 -16.81 2.43
C GLU A 128 -0.11 -16.78 0.99
N THR A 129 -0.80 -17.46 0.09
CA THR A 129 -0.40 -17.52 -1.31
C THR A 129 -0.43 -16.13 -1.96
N GLU A 130 -1.47 -15.33 -1.71
CA GLU A 130 -1.57 -13.97 -2.23
C GLU A 130 -0.43 -13.07 -1.72
N ILE A 131 -0.07 -13.19 -0.44
CA ILE A 131 1.08 -12.46 0.12
C ILE A 131 2.39 -12.88 -0.56
N ALA A 132 2.61 -14.18 -0.70
CA ALA A 132 3.85 -14.74 -1.24
C ALA A 132 4.06 -14.40 -2.72
N LEU A 133 2.98 -14.34 -3.51
CA LEU A 133 3.02 -14.00 -4.93
C LEU A 133 3.58 -12.62 -5.23
N PHE A 134 3.43 -11.66 -4.31
CA PHE A 134 3.90 -10.28 -4.51
C PHE A 134 5.36 -10.07 -4.10
N ILE A 135 5.97 -10.96 -3.31
CA ILE A 135 7.38 -10.83 -2.90
C ILE A 135 8.32 -10.75 -4.12
N PRO A 136 8.23 -11.65 -5.13
CA PRO A 136 9.04 -11.54 -6.34
C PRO A 136 8.79 -10.25 -7.12
N ALA A 137 7.53 -9.77 -7.19
CA ALA A 137 7.20 -8.54 -7.89
C ALA A 137 7.88 -7.31 -7.26
N TYR A 138 7.91 -7.22 -5.93
CA TYR A 138 8.66 -6.18 -5.22
C TYR A 138 10.17 -6.30 -5.46
N ALA A 139 10.72 -7.52 -5.45
CA ALA A 139 12.15 -7.75 -5.71
C ALA A 139 12.52 -7.32 -7.15
N VAL A 140 11.72 -7.68 -8.14
CA VAL A 140 11.92 -7.27 -9.54
C VAL A 140 11.82 -5.75 -9.67
N TRP A 141 10.85 -5.12 -9.02
CA TRP A 141 10.72 -3.65 -9.03
C TRP A 141 11.92 -2.97 -8.38
N ALA A 142 12.38 -3.46 -7.25
CA ALA A 142 13.58 -2.94 -6.57
C ALA A 142 14.83 -3.10 -7.45
N ALA A 143 15.00 -4.25 -8.10
CA ALA A 143 16.09 -4.49 -9.04
C ALA A 143 16.01 -3.54 -10.25
N PHE A 144 14.82 -3.32 -10.82
CA PHE A 144 14.61 -2.37 -11.90
C PHE A 144 15.02 -0.95 -11.51
N ILE A 145 14.59 -0.48 -10.33
CA ILE A 145 14.96 0.85 -9.85
C ILE A 145 16.47 0.97 -9.65
N THR A 146 17.10 -0.07 -9.09
CA THR A 146 18.52 -0.02 -8.72
C THR A 146 19.43 -0.13 -9.94
N PHE A 147 19.12 -1.02 -10.88
CA PHE A 147 20.02 -1.35 -11.96
C PHE A 147 19.64 -0.72 -13.31
N VAL A 148 18.37 -0.56 -13.61
CA VAL A 148 17.92 -0.10 -14.94
C VAL A 148 17.69 1.41 -14.98
N MET A 149 17.10 1.97 -13.92
CA MET A 149 16.81 3.41 -13.90
C MET A 149 18.02 4.32 -14.04
N PRO A 150 19.20 4.04 -13.44
CA PRO A 150 20.39 4.87 -13.65
C PRO A 150 20.81 4.99 -15.12
N PHE A 151 20.67 3.92 -15.91
CA PHE A 151 20.94 3.97 -17.33
C PHE A 151 19.92 4.79 -18.12
N ILE A 152 18.61 4.64 -17.81
CA ILE A 152 17.54 5.39 -18.48
C ILE A 152 17.69 6.90 -18.26
N PHE A 153 18.05 7.30 -17.04
CA PHE A 153 18.14 8.71 -16.65
C PHE A 153 19.57 9.29 -16.72
N LYS A 154 20.51 8.53 -17.25
CA LYS A 154 21.92 8.98 -17.46
C LYS A 154 22.57 9.53 -16.18
N PHE A 155 22.46 8.80 -15.08
CA PHE A 155 23.15 9.14 -13.82
C PHE A 155 24.65 8.69 -13.84
N ILE A 156 25.09 8.07 -14.92
CA ILE A 156 26.44 7.58 -15.17
C ILE A 156 27.01 8.34 -16.36
#